data_13f12337a11cfdb09bd6e091e4a255f3
#
_entry.id   13f12337a11cfdb09bd6e091e4a255f3
#
_cell.length_a   1.000
_cell.length_b   1.000
_cell.length_c   1.000
_cell.angle_alpha   90.00
_cell.angle_beta   90.00
_cell.angle_gamma   90.00
#
_symmetry.space_group_name_H-M   'P 1'
#
loop_
_entity.id
_entity.type
_entity.pdbx_description
1 polymer ?
#
loop_
_entity_poly.entity_id
_entity_poly.type
_entity_poly.pdbx_seq_one_letter_code
_entity_poly.pdbx_strand_id
1 'polypeptide(L)'
;VDKAMNTYHITIKRGNTSVFTYNFDDQRKYTAHVDVNSEEMERCIQELRTKKRNIYSLGVIENKFELSMANLYVHEDFMFFIFDLKNKSYIDYDIEFVKCFQRDQKKSKNAIQQETTIEPIYQKDFDTKIKGKSRNRLILGFDKFTIPDDKVFEIEIYERNGGRHIKLAVLNEYILSAEPLYKPQP
;
A
#
# COMPACT_ATOMS: atom_id res chain seq x y z
N VAL A 1 16.77 -3.71 44.83
CA VAL A 1 15.50 -3.00 44.72
C VAL A 1 14.74 -3.66 43.59
N ASP A 2 13.77 -4.53 43.93
CA ASP A 2 12.95 -5.27 42.98
C ASP A 2 12.06 -4.29 42.20
N LYS A 3 12.24 -4.23 40.88
CA LYS A 3 11.28 -3.59 40.01
C LYS A 3 10.04 -4.49 39.87
N ALA A 4 8.96 -4.11 40.52
CA ALA A 4 7.67 -4.80 40.36
C ALA A 4 7.24 -4.74 38.90
N MET A 5 7.10 -5.91 38.28
CA MET A 5 6.55 -6.06 36.95
C MET A 5 5.03 -5.92 37.05
N ASN A 6 4.48 -4.77 36.67
CA ASN A 6 3.04 -4.58 36.64
C ASN A 6 2.45 -5.24 35.41
N THR A 7 1.66 -6.30 35.61
CA THR A 7 0.92 -6.98 34.53
C THR A 7 -0.47 -6.37 34.43
N TYR A 8 -0.84 -5.90 33.25
CA TYR A 8 -2.18 -5.38 32.97
C TYR A 8 -2.96 -6.37 32.12
N HIS A 9 -4.20 -6.65 32.53
CA HIS A 9 -5.15 -7.43 31.74
C HIS A 9 -5.98 -6.48 30.88
N ILE A 10 -5.92 -6.68 29.56
CA ILE A 10 -6.71 -5.92 28.59
C ILE A 10 -7.84 -6.83 28.10
N THR A 11 -9.08 -6.42 28.32
CA THR A 11 -10.25 -7.12 27.77
C THR A 11 -10.63 -6.46 26.45
N ILE A 12 -10.53 -7.20 25.34
CA ILE A 12 -10.91 -6.74 24.01
C ILE A 12 -12.38 -7.07 23.79
N LYS A 13 -13.23 -6.06 23.60
CA LYS A 13 -14.60 -6.23 23.11
C LYS A 13 -14.62 -6.05 21.60
N ARG A 14 -15.42 -6.87 20.91
CA ARG A 14 -15.62 -6.83 19.46
C ARG A 14 -16.18 -5.46 19.03
N GLY A 15 -15.42 -4.72 18.24
CA GLY A 15 -15.77 -3.38 17.74
C GLY A 15 -14.56 -2.46 17.84
N ASN A 16 -14.29 -1.70 16.80
CA ASN A 16 -13.22 -0.74 16.58
C ASN A 16 -12.34 -0.43 17.82
N THR A 17 -11.29 -1.18 18.05
CA THR A 17 -10.51 -1.08 19.28
C THR A 17 -9.07 -0.74 18.96
N SER A 18 -8.70 0.51 19.17
CA SER A 18 -7.29 0.88 19.24
C SER A 18 -6.73 0.43 20.60
N VAL A 19 -5.77 -0.46 20.60
CA VAL A 19 -5.08 -0.87 21.83
C VAL A 19 -3.92 0.08 22.06
N PHE A 20 -3.95 0.77 23.19
CA PHE A 20 -2.86 1.65 23.61
C PHE A 20 -1.99 0.90 24.62
N THR A 21 -0.72 0.70 24.28
CA THR A 21 0.27 0.21 25.23
C THR A 21 1.03 1.40 25.78
N TYR A 22 1.03 1.56 27.11
CA TYR A 22 1.85 2.56 27.78
C TYR A 22 3.12 1.92 28.32
N ASN A 23 4.26 2.46 27.94
CA ASN A 23 5.51 2.19 28.62
C ASN A 23 5.77 3.33 29.63
N PHE A 24 5.66 3.02 30.91
CA PHE A 24 5.80 4.00 31.98
C PHE A 24 7.25 4.57 32.12
N ASP A 25 8.24 3.86 31.63
CA ASP A 25 9.64 4.30 31.72
C ASP A 25 9.99 5.38 30.67
N ASP A 26 9.22 5.49 29.58
CA ASP A 26 9.58 6.35 28.43
C ASP A 26 8.50 7.38 28.07
N GLN A 27 7.37 7.40 28.74
CA GLN A 27 6.20 8.26 28.47
C GLN A 27 5.76 8.30 26.99
N ARG A 28 6.23 7.37 26.15
CA ARG A 28 5.84 7.28 24.75
C ARG A 28 4.57 6.45 24.60
N LYS A 29 3.61 7.02 23.89
CA LYS A 29 2.38 6.34 23.55
C LYS A 29 2.60 5.51 22.28
N TYR A 30 2.59 4.20 22.40
CA TYR A 30 2.59 3.32 21.25
C TYR A 30 1.18 2.91 20.90
N THR A 31 0.76 3.20 19.69
CA THR A 31 -0.48 2.63 19.14
C THR A 31 -0.11 1.30 18.52
N ALA A 32 -0.42 0.21 19.19
CA ALA A 32 -0.37 -1.09 18.56
C ALA A 32 -1.69 -1.28 17.80
N HIS A 33 -1.63 -1.35 16.48
CA HIS A 33 -2.74 -1.91 15.70
C HIS A 33 -2.73 -3.41 16.01
N VAL A 34 -3.63 -3.82 16.90
CA VAL A 34 -3.86 -5.25 17.14
C VAL A 34 -4.61 -5.78 15.93
N ASP A 35 -4.04 -6.79 15.32
CA ASP A 35 -4.56 -7.53 14.18
C ASP A 35 -5.93 -8.16 14.44
N VAL A 36 -6.97 -7.36 14.61
CA VAL A 36 -8.35 -7.85 14.69
C VAL A 36 -8.82 -8.35 13.31
N ASN A 37 -8.05 -8.09 12.26
CA ASN A 37 -8.41 -8.41 10.88
C ASN A 37 -7.34 -9.16 10.08
N SER A 38 -6.36 -9.83 10.72
CA SER A 38 -5.35 -10.56 9.94
C SER A 38 -5.99 -11.66 9.08
N GLU A 39 -6.97 -12.38 9.60
CA GLU A 39 -7.69 -13.42 8.85
C GLU A 39 -8.55 -12.84 7.72
N GLU A 40 -9.23 -11.71 7.97
CA GLU A 40 -10.03 -11.02 6.96
C GLU A 40 -9.12 -10.44 5.86
N MET A 41 -8.02 -9.81 6.25
CA MET A 41 -7.01 -9.30 5.33
C MET A 41 -6.44 -10.43 4.46
N GLU A 42 -6.07 -11.56 5.06
CA GLU A 42 -5.58 -12.74 4.35
C GLU A 42 -6.62 -13.27 3.34
N ARG A 43 -7.89 -13.36 3.72
CA ARG A 43 -8.98 -13.75 2.81
C ARG A 43 -9.10 -12.79 1.63
N CYS A 44 -9.09 -11.48 1.90
CA CYS A 44 -9.10 -10.47 0.85
C CYS A 44 -7.93 -10.65 -0.12
N ILE A 45 -6.72 -10.84 0.39
CA ILE A 45 -5.52 -11.01 -0.42
C ILE A 45 -5.60 -12.27 -1.30
N GLN A 46 -6.08 -13.39 -0.78
CA GLN A 46 -6.25 -14.61 -1.57
C GLN A 46 -7.25 -14.40 -2.72
N GLU A 47 -8.37 -13.74 -2.46
CA GLU A 47 -9.34 -13.38 -3.49
C GLU A 47 -8.73 -12.44 -4.55
N LEU A 48 -7.99 -11.40 -4.10
CA LEU A 48 -7.38 -10.40 -4.97
C LEU A 48 -6.32 -10.99 -5.92
N ARG A 49 -5.61 -12.05 -5.49
CA ARG A 49 -4.63 -12.73 -6.35
C ARG A 49 -5.25 -13.32 -7.60
N THR A 50 -6.51 -13.71 -7.54
CA THR A 50 -7.25 -14.34 -8.64
C THR A 50 -7.98 -13.35 -9.54
N LYS A 51 -8.15 -12.10 -9.11
CA LYS A 51 -8.88 -11.06 -9.86
C LYS A 51 -8.22 -10.76 -11.20
N LYS A 52 -9.02 -10.77 -12.24
CA LYS A 52 -8.59 -10.30 -13.56
C LYS A 52 -8.46 -8.78 -13.54
N ARG A 53 -7.51 -8.28 -14.31
CA ARG A 53 -7.32 -6.84 -14.50
C ARG A 53 -8.59 -6.18 -15.05
N ASN A 54 -8.97 -5.03 -14.50
CA ASN A 54 -10.08 -4.19 -14.98
C ASN A 54 -9.62 -2.75 -15.33
N ILE A 55 -8.45 -2.29 -14.88
CA ILE A 55 -7.89 -0.97 -15.20
C ILE A 55 -6.78 -1.14 -16.23
N TYR A 56 -6.98 -0.56 -17.44
CA TYR A 56 -6.04 -0.65 -18.56
C TYR A 56 -5.42 0.68 -18.95
N SER A 57 -5.96 1.79 -18.45
CA SER A 57 -5.60 3.15 -18.84
C SER A 57 -4.47 3.77 -18.02
N LEU A 58 -4.03 3.13 -16.94
CA LEU A 58 -3.10 3.71 -15.98
C LEU A 58 -1.83 2.88 -15.86
N GLY A 59 -0.72 3.44 -16.36
CA GLY A 59 0.59 2.79 -16.29
C GLY A 59 1.70 3.65 -16.87
N VAL A 60 2.91 3.29 -16.57
CA VAL A 60 4.15 3.95 -17.01
C VAL A 60 5.19 2.91 -17.42
N ILE A 61 6.01 3.25 -18.37
CA ILE A 61 7.14 2.43 -18.82
C ILE A 61 8.39 3.29 -18.79
N GLU A 62 9.34 2.91 -17.96
CA GLU A 62 10.66 3.55 -17.89
C GLU A 62 11.76 2.50 -17.90
N ASN A 63 12.85 2.75 -18.61
CA ASN A 63 14.03 1.86 -18.67
C ASN A 63 13.69 0.38 -18.89
N LYS A 64 12.71 0.08 -19.76
CA LYS A 64 12.19 -1.27 -20.04
C LYS A 64 11.54 -1.96 -18.83
N PHE A 65 11.16 -1.22 -17.81
CA PHE A 65 10.32 -1.68 -16.73
C PHE A 65 8.95 -1.00 -16.81
N GLU A 66 7.89 -1.77 -16.64
CA GLU A 66 6.50 -1.29 -16.70
C GLU A 66 5.86 -1.46 -15.33
N LEU A 67 5.27 -0.40 -14.84
CA LEU A 67 4.42 -0.36 -13.67
C LEU A 67 3.03 0.09 -14.11
N SER A 68 2.02 -0.70 -13.86
CA SER A 68 0.66 -0.36 -14.22
C SER A 68 -0.33 -0.79 -13.14
N MET A 69 -1.33 0.05 -12.90
CA MET A 69 -2.43 -0.28 -12.00
C MET A 69 -3.34 -1.29 -12.69
N ALA A 70 -3.58 -2.42 -12.03
CA ALA A 70 -4.40 -3.49 -12.56
C ALA A 70 -5.84 -3.41 -12.05
N ASN A 71 -6.00 -3.14 -10.75
CA ASN A 71 -7.29 -3.07 -10.09
C ASN A 71 -7.21 -2.17 -8.86
N LEU A 72 -8.37 -1.69 -8.39
CA LEU A 72 -8.54 -1.02 -7.11
C LEU A 72 -9.84 -1.51 -6.48
N TYR A 73 -9.75 -2.04 -5.27
CA TYR A 73 -10.89 -2.56 -4.54
C TYR A 73 -11.02 -1.94 -3.16
N VAL A 74 -12.26 -1.89 -2.67
CA VAL A 74 -12.57 -1.54 -1.26
C VAL A 74 -13.30 -2.71 -0.61
N HIS A 75 -13.00 -2.94 0.65
CA HIS A 75 -13.73 -3.86 1.51
C HIS A 75 -13.68 -3.35 2.93
N GLU A 76 -14.85 -3.09 3.51
CA GLU A 76 -15.00 -2.48 4.83
C GLU A 76 -14.15 -1.20 4.97
N ASP A 77 -13.17 -1.20 5.88
CA ASP A 77 -12.28 -0.07 6.13
C ASP A 77 -10.97 -0.16 5.35
N PHE A 78 -10.83 -1.13 4.44
CA PHE A 78 -9.63 -1.35 3.65
C PHE A 78 -9.78 -0.96 2.20
N MET A 79 -8.65 -0.56 1.61
CA MET A 79 -8.50 -0.28 0.20
C MET A 79 -7.28 -1.03 -0.35
N PHE A 80 -7.45 -1.71 -1.47
CA PHE A 80 -6.43 -2.57 -2.05
C PHE A 80 -6.05 -2.09 -3.44
N PHE A 81 -4.81 -1.70 -3.58
CA PHE A 81 -4.21 -1.31 -4.86
C PHE A 81 -3.45 -2.50 -5.43
N ILE A 82 -3.77 -2.89 -6.65
CA ILE A 82 -3.12 -4.00 -7.34
C ILE A 82 -2.36 -3.45 -8.52
N PHE A 83 -1.06 -3.70 -8.53
CA PHE A 83 -0.17 -3.28 -9.60
C PHE A 83 0.43 -4.49 -10.33
N ASP A 84 0.47 -4.43 -11.65
CA ASP A 84 1.23 -5.35 -12.47
C ASP A 84 2.60 -4.73 -12.78
N LEU A 85 3.65 -5.47 -12.49
CA LEU A 85 5.05 -5.15 -12.72
C LEU A 85 5.56 -6.03 -13.87
N LYS A 86 6.16 -5.43 -14.91
CA LYS A 86 6.67 -6.18 -16.05
C LYS A 86 8.07 -5.74 -16.41
N ASN A 87 9.02 -6.65 -16.28
CA ASN A 87 10.38 -6.43 -16.72
C ASN A 87 10.52 -6.81 -18.19
N LYS A 88 10.67 -5.81 -19.06
CA LYS A 88 10.86 -5.97 -20.51
C LYS A 88 12.33 -6.12 -20.91
N SER A 89 13.26 -5.99 -19.96
CA SER A 89 14.70 -6.20 -20.18
C SER A 89 15.07 -7.68 -19.98
N TYR A 90 16.32 -8.02 -20.26
CA TYR A 90 16.89 -9.34 -19.90
C TYR A 90 17.62 -9.31 -18.54
N ILE A 91 17.81 -8.12 -17.95
CA ILE A 91 18.46 -7.92 -16.67
C ILE A 91 17.37 -7.99 -15.58
N ASP A 92 17.59 -8.80 -14.56
CA ASP A 92 16.69 -8.89 -13.42
C ASP A 92 16.50 -7.51 -12.78
N TYR A 93 15.34 -7.30 -12.18
CA TYR A 93 15.02 -6.08 -11.44
C TYR A 93 14.83 -6.48 -9.98
N ASP A 94 15.78 -6.10 -9.14
CA ASP A 94 15.72 -6.35 -7.70
C ASP A 94 15.12 -5.13 -7.02
N ILE A 95 13.93 -5.27 -6.44
CA ILE A 95 13.25 -4.18 -5.72
C ILE A 95 13.96 -3.95 -4.40
N GLU A 96 14.41 -2.72 -4.15
CA GLU A 96 14.97 -2.29 -2.87
C GLU A 96 13.86 -1.92 -1.90
N PHE A 97 12.96 -1.05 -2.34
CA PHE A 97 11.78 -0.65 -1.58
C PHE A 97 10.68 -0.10 -2.49
N VAL A 98 9.48 -0.11 -1.95
CA VAL A 98 8.29 0.54 -2.50
C VAL A 98 7.87 1.62 -1.51
N LYS A 99 7.60 2.83 -2.00
CA LYS A 99 7.08 3.95 -1.20
C LYS A 99 5.84 4.52 -1.83
N CYS A 100 4.92 4.97 -0.99
CA CYS A 100 3.71 5.62 -1.43
C CYS A 100 3.59 7.00 -0.79
N PHE A 101 3.11 7.97 -1.58
CA PHE A 101 3.01 9.36 -1.17
C PHE A 101 1.71 9.98 -1.64
N GLN A 102 1.21 10.92 -0.87
CA GLN A 102 0.30 11.94 -1.36
C GLN A 102 1.11 13.18 -1.71
N ARG A 103 1.00 13.65 -2.95
CA ARG A 103 1.76 14.80 -3.48
C ARG A 103 0.86 15.76 -4.22
N ASP A 104 1.33 17.01 -4.38
CA ASP A 104 0.68 17.98 -5.26
C ASP A 104 0.71 17.50 -6.72
N GLN A 105 -0.43 17.55 -7.41
CA GLN A 105 -0.54 17.18 -8.82
C GLN A 105 0.29 18.12 -9.71
N LYS A 106 0.28 19.42 -9.41
CA LYS A 106 1.01 20.44 -10.17
C LYS A 106 2.28 20.84 -9.45
N LYS A 107 3.42 20.66 -10.11
CA LYS A 107 4.70 21.23 -9.66
C LYS A 107 4.73 22.71 -9.99
N SER A 108 4.57 23.57 -9.00
CA SER A 108 4.86 24.99 -9.17
C SER A 108 6.38 25.20 -9.18
N LYS A 109 6.90 26.01 -10.12
CA LYS A 109 8.34 26.25 -10.24
C LYS A 109 8.99 26.84 -8.99
N ASN A 110 8.20 27.46 -8.11
CA ASN A 110 8.68 28.20 -6.93
C ASN A 110 8.04 27.75 -5.60
N ALA A 111 7.30 26.66 -5.57
CA ALA A 111 6.69 26.15 -4.32
C ALA A 111 7.43 24.91 -3.84
N ILE A 112 7.59 24.83 -2.52
CA ILE A 112 8.02 23.60 -1.85
C ILE A 112 6.90 22.57 -2.07
N GLN A 113 7.22 21.48 -2.75
CA GLN A 113 6.27 20.39 -2.94
C GLN A 113 5.96 19.75 -1.59
N GLN A 114 4.70 19.81 -1.18
CA GLN A 114 4.26 19.09 0.01
C GLN A 114 4.07 17.62 -0.36
N GLU A 115 4.71 16.76 0.40
CA GLU A 115 4.52 15.31 0.31
C GLU A 115 4.20 14.73 1.69
N THR A 116 3.28 13.80 1.71
CA THR A 116 2.93 13.02 2.90
C THR A 116 3.08 11.55 2.56
N THR A 117 3.85 10.82 3.33
CA THR A 117 3.99 9.39 3.15
C THR A 117 2.69 8.69 3.55
N ILE A 118 2.25 7.74 2.72
CA ILE A 118 1.12 6.86 3.00
C ILE A 118 1.69 5.45 3.16
N GLU A 119 1.70 4.95 4.40
CA GLU A 119 2.24 3.64 4.69
C GLU A 119 1.19 2.55 4.43
N PRO A 120 1.50 1.51 3.65
CA PRO A 120 0.61 0.38 3.49
C PRO A 120 0.55 -0.44 4.79
N ILE A 121 -0.64 -0.83 5.21
CA ILE A 121 -0.85 -1.77 6.33
C ILE A 121 -0.58 -3.22 5.90
N TYR A 122 -0.59 -3.48 4.59
CA TYR A 122 -0.23 -4.76 3.97
C TYR A 122 0.67 -4.56 2.76
N GLN A 123 1.86 -5.13 2.82
CA GLN A 123 2.85 -5.19 1.73
C GLN A 123 3.65 -6.50 1.87
N LYS A 124 2.99 -7.63 1.90
CA LYS A 124 3.63 -8.95 2.05
C LYS A 124 3.48 -9.77 0.76
N ASP A 125 4.21 -10.87 0.70
CA ASP A 125 4.03 -11.93 -0.31
C ASP A 125 4.19 -11.48 -1.77
N PHE A 126 5.01 -10.46 -2.05
CA PHE A 126 5.45 -10.19 -3.40
C PHE A 126 6.93 -10.54 -3.58
N ASP A 127 7.23 -11.04 -4.75
CA ASP A 127 8.61 -11.37 -5.09
C ASP A 127 9.38 -10.07 -5.36
N THR A 128 10.37 -9.79 -4.53
CA THR A 128 11.23 -8.59 -4.68
C THR A 128 12.18 -8.69 -5.86
N LYS A 129 12.33 -9.89 -6.46
CA LYS A 129 13.15 -10.10 -7.65
C LYS A 129 12.28 -10.42 -8.86
N ILE A 130 12.22 -9.49 -9.81
CA ILE A 130 11.48 -9.67 -11.06
C ILE A 130 12.46 -10.02 -12.17
N LYS A 131 12.47 -11.29 -12.54
CA LYS A 131 13.39 -11.83 -13.56
C LYS A 131 13.25 -11.10 -14.90
N GLY A 132 14.30 -11.10 -15.68
CA GLY A 132 14.26 -10.60 -17.05
C GLY A 132 13.14 -11.23 -17.87
N LYS A 133 12.42 -10.45 -18.67
CA LYS A 133 11.29 -10.88 -19.50
C LYS A 133 10.12 -11.51 -18.73
N SER A 134 10.01 -11.22 -17.43
CA SER A 134 8.93 -11.73 -16.59
C SER A 134 7.99 -10.63 -16.10
N ARG A 135 6.93 -11.05 -15.42
CA ARG A 135 5.96 -10.18 -14.76
C ARG A 135 5.71 -10.66 -13.34
N ASN A 136 5.33 -9.73 -12.48
CA ASN A 136 4.89 -10.01 -11.14
C ASN A 136 3.71 -9.10 -10.78
N ARG A 137 3.04 -9.40 -9.69
CA ARG A 137 1.92 -8.61 -9.16
C ARG A 137 2.22 -8.16 -7.74
N LEU A 138 2.04 -6.87 -7.50
CA LEU A 138 2.18 -6.24 -6.20
C LEU A 138 0.79 -5.87 -5.69
N ILE A 139 0.45 -6.30 -4.48
CA ILE A 139 -0.79 -5.94 -3.78
C ILE A 139 -0.40 -5.11 -2.56
N LEU A 140 -0.94 -3.91 -2.48
CA LEU A 140 -0.79 -3.01 -1.34
C LEU A 140 -2.16 -2.79 -0.71
N GLY A 141 -2.26 -3.01 0.61
CA GLY A 141 -3.45 -2.73 1.39
C GLY A 141 -3.23 -1.49 2.24
N PHE A 142 -4.25 -0.64 2.31
CA PHE A 142 -4.25 0.60 3.10
C PHE A 142 -5.56 0.70 3.90
N ASP A 143 -5.54 1.46 4.98
CA ASP A 143 -6.78 2.01 5.52
C ASP A 143 -7.46 2.85 4.43
N LYS A 144 -8.78 2.79 4.36
CA LYS A 144 -9.56 3.49 3.34
C LYS A 144 -9.33 5.01 3.43
N PHE A 145 -8.95 5.60 2.32
CA PHE A 145 -8.69 7.03 2.22
C PHE A 145 -9.19 7.61 0.90
N THR A 146 -9.33 8.92 0.87
CA THR A 146 -9.48 9.74 -0.35
C THR A 146 -8.44 10.85 -0.32
N ILE A 147 -8.17 11.44 -1.46
CA ILE A 147 -7.24 12.56 -1.58
C ILE A 147 -7.96 13.77 -2.19
N PRO A 148 -7.53 15.01 -1.90
CA PRO A 148 -8.02 16.19 -2.60
C PRO A 148 -7.76 16.13 -4.11
N ASP A 149 -8.57 16.82 -4.91
CA ASP A 149 -8.46 16.79 -6.38
C ASP A 149 -7.17 17.41 -6.92
N ASP A 150 -6.52 18.28 -6.13
CA ASP A 150 -5.23 18.88 -6.45
C ASP A 150 -4.04 18.01 -6.05
N LYS A 151 -4.29 16.83 -5.49
CA LYS A 151 -3.29 15.85 -5.07
C LYS A 151 -3.32 14.59 -5.94
N VAL A 152 -2.25 13.83 -5.86
CA VAL A 152 -2.14 12.48 -6.44
C VAL A 152 -1.63 11.51 -5.38
N PHE A 153 -2.07 10.27 -5.45
CA PHE A 153 -1.40 9.16 -4.82
C PHE A 153 -0.29 8.69 -5.76
N GLU A 154 0.95 8.73 -5.31
CA GLU A 154 2.11 8.31 -6.11
C GLU A 154 2.78 7.10 -5.48
N ILE A 155 2.95 6.03 -6.25
CA ILE A 155 3.78 4.89 -5.90
C ILE A 155 5.13 5.00 -6.58
N GLU A 156 6.19 4.79 -5.83
CA GLU A 156 7.58 4.74 -6.30
C GLU A 156 8.20 3.38 -6.00
N ILE A 157 8.84 2.79 -6.99
CA ILE A 157 9.58 1.53 -6.86
C ILE A 157 11.03 1.78 -7.23
N TYR A 158 11.93 1.41 -6.33
CA TYR A 158 13.36 1.61 -6.47
C TYR A 158 14.09 0.30 -6.67
N GLU A 159 15.04 0.31 -7.62
CA GLU A 159 15.92 -0.81 -7.88
C GLU A 159 17.10 -0.83 -6.91
N ARG A 160 17.42 -1.99 -6.36
CA ARG A 160 18.60 -2.21 -5.51
C ARG A 160 19.88 -2.09 -6.32
N ASN A 161 20.80 -1.23 -5.88
CA ASN A 161 22.09 -1.00 -6.52
C ASN A 161 22.00 -0.66 -8.01
N GLY A 162 20.82 -0.21 -8.47
CA GLY A 162 20.55 0.15 -9.86
C GLY A 162 20.04 1.58 -10.02
N GLY A 163 19.89 2.00 -11.28
CA GLY A 163 19.37 3.33 -11.61
C GLY A 163 17.94 3.32 -12.17
N ARG A 164 17.28 2.17 -12.21
CA ARG A 164 15.93 2.03 -12.74
C ARG A 164 14.92 2.22 -11.61
N HIS A 165 14.54 3.45 -11.31
CA HIS A 165 13.39 3.69 -10.46
C HIS A 165 12.21 4.12 -11.31
N ILE A 166 11.00 3.80 -10.86
CA ILE A 166 9.77 4.07 -11.60
C ILE A 166 8.72 4.62 -10.67
N LYS A 167 7.90 5.54 -11.17
CA LYS A 167 6.85 6.22 -10.44
C LYS A 167 5.54 6.18 -11.21
N LEU A 168 4.44 5.98 -10.50
CA LEU A 168 3.11 6.04 -11.07
C LEU A 168 2.22 6.91 -10.20
N ALA A 169 1.65 7.96 -10.79
CA ALA A 169 0.67 8.82 -10.13
C ALA A 169 -0.75 8.32 -10.42
N VAL A 170 -1.54 8.19 -9.37
CA VAL A 170 -2.95 7.80 -9.41
C VAL A 170 -3.79 9.00 -8.98
N LEU A 171 -4.66 9.47 -9.85
CA LEU A 171 -5.56 10.60 -9.59
C LEU A 171 -6.71 10.18 -8.66
N ASN A 172 -7.28 11.17 -7.97
CA ASN A 172 -8.42 10.95 -7.06
C ASN A 172 -9.62 10.27 -7.75
N GLU A 173 -9.86 10.55 -9.03
CA GLU A 173 -10.93 9.91 -9.81
C GLU A 173 -10.81 8.38 -9.86
N TYR A 174 -9.58 7.84 -9.95
CA TYR A 174 -9.36 6.39 -9.86
C TYR A 174 -9.63 5.86 -8.46
N ILE A 175 -9.25 6.61 -7.41
CA ILE A 175 -9.50 6.23 -6.01
C ILE A 175 -11.01 6.18 -5.75
N LEU A 176 -11.76 7.16 -6.23
CA LEU A 176 -13.21 7.21 -6.09
C LEU A 176 -13.94 6.15 -6.94
N SER A 177 -13.27 5.61 -7.97
CA SER A 177 -13.82 4.53 -8.82
C SER A 177 -13.52 3.12 -8.30
N ALA A 178 -12.98 3.00 -7.09
CA ALA A 178 -12.69 1.70 -6.48
C ALA A 178 -13.95 0.82 -6.41
N GLU A 179 -13.82 -0.42 -6.87
CA GLU A 179 -14.94 -1.38 -6.86
C GLU A 179 -15.02 -2.11 -5.51
N PRO A 180 -16.20 -2.54 -5.04
CA PRO A 180 -16.29 -3.41 -3.89
C PRO A 180 -15.65 -4.77 -4.19
N LEU A 181 -14.83 -5.29 -3.28
CA LEU A 181 -14.18 -6.59 -3.45
C LEU A 181 -15.20 -7.72 -3.52
N TYR A 182 -16.20 -7.66 -2.64
CA TYR A 182 -17.36 -8.53 -2.67
C TYR A 182 -18.59 -7.73 -3.10
N LYS A 183 -19.30 -8.24 -4.09
CA LYS A 183 -20.55 -7.58 -4.48
C LYS A 183 -21.53 -7.64 -3.31
N PRO A 184 -22.24 -6.55 -3.00
CA PRO A 184 -23.34 -6.61 -2.05
C PRO A 184 -24.31 -7.74 -2.47
N GLN A 185 -24.68 -8.61 -1.56
CA GLN A 185 -25.76 -9.55 -1.82
C GLN A 185 -27.06 -8.75 -1.98
N PRO A 186 -27.88 -9.05 -2.98
CA PRO A 186 -29.14 -8.35 -3.21
C PRO A 186 -30.12 -8.56 -2.05
#